data_01af191775a093adbc0ad4e835494b61
#
_entry.id   01af191775a093adbc0ad4e835494b61
#
_cell.length_a   1.000
_cell.length_b   1.000
_cell.length_c   1.000
_cell.angle_alpha   90.00
_cell.angle_beta   90.00
_cell.angle_gamma   90.00
#
_symmetry.space_group_name_H-M   'P 1'
#
loop_
_entity.id
_entity.type
_entity.pdbx_description
1 polymer ?
#
loop_
_entity_poly.entity_id
_entity_poly.type
_entity_poly.pdbx_seq_one_letter_code
_entity_poly.pdbx_strand_id
1 'polypeptide(L)'
;MRGNPETYLSLWEYAKSQVYPEIDGYEQETGFAIDPEFYNDLGLHTQVCIKGSNICYAHGRVVYSALRRFIADNPQDYYTLLETGTARGFSALCMAKALSDAGVQGNIRTYDIIPHDQLLYWNCIDDHKKGLQTRAQLLAPWEKLTKFVTFVTGDSKKTLQPTPVDFAFLDGGHTYEDVKHEFSCLINPKVVVFDDYTPNQFPGVCKAIDETPLKKRYLKAARGYAIGVRE
;
A
#
# COMPACT_ATOMS: atom_id res chain seq x y z
N MET A 1 -24.98 -0.41 -2.81
CA MET A 1 -24.35 -1.11 -1.67
C MET A 1 -24.35 -2.60 -1.94
N ARG A 2 -23.25 -3.30 -1.67
CA ARG A 2 -23.08 -4.72 -2.05
C ARG A 2 -23.39 -5.72 -0.92
N GLY A 3 -23.48 -5.30 0.33
CA GLY A 3 -23.81 -6.13 1.49
C GLY A 3 -24.40 -5.30 2.62
N ASN A 4 -24.66 -5.93 3.75
CA ASN A 4 -25.06 -5.27 4.99
C ASN A 4 -23.82 -5.10 5.93
N PRO A 5 -23.91 -4.29 6.99
CA PRO A 5 -22.80 -4.08 7.92
C PRO A 5 -22.23 -5.37 8.51
N GLU A 6 -23.07 -6.34 8.84
CA GLU A 6 -22.69 -7.62 9.44
C GLU A 6 -21.80 -8.42 8.47
N THR A 7 -22.05 -8.33 7.16
CA THR A 7 -21.21 -8.97 6.14
C THR A 7 -19.79 -8.40 6.16
N TYR A 8 -19.64 -7.08 6.23
CA TYR A 8 -18.30 -6.44 6.30
C TYR A 8 -17.59 -6.78 7.61
N LEU A 9 -18.30 -6.79 8.73
CA LEU A 9 -17.73 -7.17 10.02
C LEU A 9 -17.27 -8.63 10.03
N SER A 10 -18.05 -9.55 9.47
CA SER A 10 -17.66 -10.96 9.35
C SER A 10 -16.41 -11.14 8.49
N LEU A 11 -16.32 -10.43 7.36
CA LEU A 11 -15.13 -10.44 6.50
C LEU A 11 -13.90 -9.86 7.21
N TRP A 12 -14.09 -8.83 8.02
CA TRP A 12 -13.04 -8.21 8.81
C TRP A 12 -12.51 -9.16 9.90
N GLU A 13 -13.40 -9.80 10.68
CA GLU A 13 -13.00 -10.79 11.68
C GLU A 13 -12.25 -11.96 11.04
N TYR A 14 -12.72 -12.43 9.87
CA TYR A 14 -11.98 -13.43 9.11
C TYR A 14 -10.57 -12.93 8.73
N ALA A 15 -10.45 -11.73 8.18
CA ALA A 15 -9.15 -11.19 7.76
C ALA A 15 -8.18 -11.00 8.95
N LYS A 16 -8.69 -10.58 10.11
CA LYS A 16 -7.91 -10.43 11.36
C LYS A 16 -7.39 -11.78 11.89
N SER A 17 -8.14 -12.85 11.68
CA SER A 17 -7.77 -14.19 12.16
C SER A 17 -6.68 -14.87 11.31
N GLN A 18 -6.33 -14.29 10.17
CA GLN A 18 -5.34 -14.87 9.27
C GLN A 18 -3.92 -14.68 9.82
N VAL A 19 -3.11 -15.73 9.71
CA VAL A 19 -1.70 -15.73 10.13
C VAL A 19 -0.81 -15.79 8.90
N TYR A 20 0.22 -14.99 8.88
CA TYR A 20 1.18 -14.90 7.78
C TYR A 20 2.61 -15.02 8.32
N PRO A 21 3.13 -16.26 8.53
CA PRO A 21 4.40 -16.50 9.23
C PRO A 21 5.61 -15.80 8.60
N GLU A 22 5.65 -15.66 7.28
CA GLU A 22 6.75 -14.96 6.60
C GLU A 22 6.72 -13.45 6.88
N ILE A 23 5.53 -12.86 7.01
CA ILE A 23 5.37 -11.44 7.38
C ILE A 23 5.66 -11.25 8.86
N ASP A 24 5.18 -12.15 9.73
CA ASP A 24 5.50 -12.12 11.15
C ASP A 24 7.02 -12.20 11.38
N GLY A 25 7.70 -13.10 10.65
CA GLY A 25 9.15 -13.23 10.67
C GLY A 25 9.86 -11.96 10.14
N TYR A 26 9.32 -11.32 9.10
CA TYR A 26 9.86 -10.08 8.56
C TYR A 26 9.75 -8.91 9.54
N GLU A 27 8.61 -8.76 10.22
CA GLU A 27 8.43 -7.75 11.27
C GLU A 27 9.40 -7.96 12.45
N GLN A 28 9.60 -9.22 12.85
CA GLN A 28 10.58 -9.55 13.89
C GLN A 28 12.01 -9.21 13.48
N GLU A 29 12.41 -9.51 12.24
CA GLU A 29 13.74 -9.24 11.71
C GLU A 29 13.99 -7.74 11.55
N THR A 30 13.02 -6.99 11.06
CA THR A 30 13.15 -5.53 10.95
C THR A 30 13.10 -4.82 12.29
N GLY A 31 12.47 -5.43 13.30
CA GLY A 31 12.20 -4.83 14.60
C GLY A 31 11.01 -3.86 14.59
N PHE A 32 10.22 -3.84 13.52
CA PHE A 32 9.11 -2.90 13.35
C PHE A 32 7.84 -3.61 12.92
N ALA A 33 6.84 -3.62 13.79
CA ALA A 33 5.48 -4.04 13.49
C ALA A 33 4.52 -2.84 13.60
N ILE A 34 3.55 -2.77 12.69
CA ILE A 34 2.50 -1.76 12.75
C ILE A 34 1.57 -2.07 13.93
N ASP A 35 1.09 -1.02 14.63
CA ASP A 35 0.10 -1.18 15.68
C ASP A 35 -1.14 -1.93 15.18
N PRO A 36 -1.49 -3.09 15.79
CA PRO A 36 -2.59 -3.92 15.31
C PRO A 36 -3.97 -3.25 15.40
N GLU A 37 -4.21 -2.40 16.39
CA GLU A 37 -5.48 -1.69 16.55
C GLU A 37 -5.66 -0.71 15.40
N PHE A 38 -4.69 0.17 15.16
CA PHE A 38 -4.69 1.09 14.03
C PHE A 38 -4.83 0.37 12.69
N TYR A 39 -4.03 -0.66 12.48
CA TYR A 39 -3.97 -1.41 11.24
C TYR A 39 -5.28 -2.10 10.88
N ASN A 40 -5.92 -2.74 11.86
CA ASN A 40 -7.18 -3.43 11.64
C ASN A 40 -8.36 -2.46 11.51
N ASP A 41 -8.39 -1.36 12.28
CA ASP A 41 -9.39 -0.32 12.12
C ASP A 41 -9.33 0.31 10.72
N LEU A 42 -8.14 0.73 10.28
CA LEU A 42 -7.93 1.22 8.92
C LEU A 42 -8.35 0.18 7.86
N GLY A 43 -8.01 -1.10 8.09
CA GLY A 43 -8.36 -2.21 7.21
C GLY A 43 -9.87 -2.39 7.05
N LEU A 44 -10.67 -2.28 8.12
CA LEU A 44 -12.12 -2.37 8.07
C LEU A 44 -12.73 -1.35 7.09
N HIS A 45 -12.25 -0.13 7.13
CA HIS A 45 -12.80 0.98 6.34
C HIS A 45 -12.24 1.05 4.91
N THR A 46 -11.04 0.54 4.66
CA THR A 46 -10.35 0.73 3.38
C THR A 46 -10.02 -0.55 2.62
N GLN A 47 -9.97 -1.72 3.26
CA GLN A 47 -9.60 -2.98 2.61
C GLN A 47 -10.70 -4.03 2.63
N VAL A 48 -11.55 -4.02 3.66
CA VAL A 48 -12.67 -4.95 3.74
C VAL A 48 -13.74 -4.54 2.75
N CYS A 49 -13.90 -5.35 1.69
CA CYS A 49 -14.87 -5.13 0.62
C CYS A 49 -15.42 -6.47 0.13
N ILE A 50 -16.62 -6.45 -0.44
CA ILE A 50 -17.23 -7.65 -1.04
C ILE A 50 -16.67 -7.84 -2.44
N LYS A 51 -15.87 -8.89 -2.61
CA LYS A 51 -15.20 -9.28 -3.85
C LYS A 51 -15.09 -10.81 -3.97
N GLY A 52 -14.73 -11.30 -5.14
CA GLY A 52 -14.61 -12.75 -5.40
C GLY A 52 -13.37 -13.42 -4.80
N SER A 53 -12.43 -12.65 -4.26
CA SER A 53 -11.22 -13.17 -3.62
C SER A 53 -11.27 -12.98 -2.10
N ASN A 54 -10.49 -13.78 -1.36
CA ASN A 54 -10.35 -13.61 0.08
C ASN A 54 -9.81 -12.22 0.43
N ILE A 55 -10.27 -11.67 1.55
CA ILE A 55 -9.76 -10.42 2.08
C ILE A 55 -8.36 -10.66 2.67
N CYS A 56 -7.40 -9.92 2.14
CA CYS A 56 -6.04 -9.86 2.68
C CYS A 56 -5.54 -8.43 2.53
N TYR A 57 -5.03 -7.86 3.60
CA TYR A 57 -4.43 -6.52 3.60
C TYR A 57 -3.03 -6.52 4.24
N ALA A 58 -2.37 -7.69 4.22
CA ALA A 58 -1.03 -7.89 4.79
C ALA A 58 0.06 -6.99 4.17
N HIS A 59 -0.15 -6.46 2.94
CA HIS A 59 0.76 -5.49 2.31
C HIS A 59 1.01 -4.26 3.20
N GLY A 60 0.02 -3.81 3.97
CA GLY A 60 0.22 -2.69 4.89
C GLY A 60 1.27 -2.96 5.95
N ARG A 61 1.35 -4.19 6.49
CA ARG A 61 2.39 -4.62 7.42
C ARG A 61 3.77 -4.63 6.75
N VAL A 62 3.84 -5.20 5.53
CA VAL A 62 5.08 -5.26 4.75
C VAL A 62 5.63 -3.87 4.46
N VAL A 63 4.78 -2.98 3.94
CA VAL A 63 5.16 -1.61 3.56
C VAL A 63 5.59 -0.81 4.79
N TYR A 64 4.84 -0.90 5.90
CA TYR A 64 5.18 -0.24 7.15
C TYR A 64 6.55 -0.70 7.68
N SER A 65 6.77 -2.01 7.81
CA SER A 65 8.00 -2.58 8.36
C SER A 65 9.21 -2.28 7.49
N ALA A 66 9.06 -2.39 6.15
CA ALA A 66 10.10 -2.04 5.20
C ALA A 66 10.50 -0.57 5.29
N LEU A 67 9.50 0.33 5.33
CA LEU A 67 9.76 1.77 5.44
C LEU A 67 10.38 2.15 6.79
N ARG A 68 9.90 1.60 7.91
CA ARG A 68 10.48 1.84 9.24
C ARG A 68 11.93 1.38 9.31
N ARG A 69 12.24 0.21 8.72
CA ARG A 69 13.62 -0.28 8.65
C ARG A 69 14.48 0.63 7.78
N PHE A 70 13.99 1.03 6.61
CA PHE A 70 14.70 1.96 5.74
C PHE A 70 15.03 3.29 6.44
N ILE A 71 14.05 3.89 7.14
CA ILE A 71 14.23 5.13 7.90
C ILE A 71 15.30 4.96 8.99
N ALA A 72 15.27 3.85 9.72
CA ALA A 72 16.24 3.58 10.78
C ALA A 72 17.68 3.43 10.26
N ASP A 73 17.84 2.80 9.08
CA ASP A 73 19.15 2.58 8.47
C ASP A 73 19.69 3.80 7.70
N ASN A 74 18.80 4.73 7.30
CA ASN A 74 19.13 5.86 6.44
C ASN A 74 18.54 7.17 7.02
N PRO A 75 19.05 7.66 8.16
CA PRO A 75 18.53 8.88 8.78
C PRO A 75 18.66 10.09 7.87
N GLN A 76 17.55 10.82 7.66
CA GLN A 76 17.52 12.07 6.92
C GLN A 76 16.34 12.95 7.41
N ASP A 77 16.39 14.25 7.09
CA ASP A 77 15.40 15.21 7.59
C ASP A 77 14.05 15.09 6.88
N TYR A 78 14.07 14.62 5.64
CA TYR A 78 12.88 14.53 4.79
C TYR A 78 12.94 13.34 3.86
N TYR A 79 11.83 12.61 3.72
CA TYR A 79 11.72 11.43 2.87
C TYR A 79 10.73 11.66 1.73
N THR A 80 11.12 11.25 0.52
CA THR A 80 10.26 11.25 -0.66
C THR A 80 9.79 9.84 -0.97
N LEU A 81 8.48 9.64 -0.93
CA LEU A 81 7.87 8.35 -1.16
C LEU A 81 6.91 8.40 -2.35
N LEU A 82 6.78 7.28 -3.04
CA LEU A 82 5.85 7.15 -4.15
C LEU A 82 5.03 5.87 -4.02
N GLU A 83 3.76 5.96 -4.40
CA GLU A 83 2.85 4.83 -4.52
C GLU A 83 2.13 4.88 -5.87
N THR A 84 1.93 3.72 -6.50
CA THR A 84 0.95 3.51 -7.56
C THR A 84 -0.15 2.59 -7.05
N GLY A 85 -1.43 2.91 -7.37
CA GLY A 85 -2.57 2.15 -6.87
C GLY A 85 -3.08 2.62 -5.51
N THR A 86 -3.44 3.90 -5.37
CA THR A 86 -4.00 4.46 -4.11
C THR A 86 -5.22 3.70 -3.61
N ALA A 87 -6.11 3.27 -4.50
CA ALA A 87 -7.42 2.69 -4.19
C ALA A 87 -8.16 3.53 -3.12
N ARG A 88 -8.36 2.99 -1.92
CA ARG A 88 -8.98 3.70 -0.79
C ARG A 88 -7.97 4.40 0.13
N GLY A 89 -6.65 4.30 -0.14
CA GLY A 89 -5.59 4.97 0.62
C GLY A 89 -5.00 4.16 1.77
N PHE A 90 -5.24 2.87 1.83
CA PHE A 90 -4.77 2.01 2.93
C PHE A 90 -3.25 2.00 3.07
N SER A 91 -2.53 1.61 2.02
CA SER A 91 -1.07 1.52 2.00
C SER A 91 -0.41 2.89 2.17
N ALA A 92 -0.98 3.94 1.54
CA ALA A 92 -0.53 5.32 1.75
C ALA A 92 -0.59 5.70 3.24
N LEU A 93 -1.67 5.33 3.95
CA LEU A 93 -1.79 5.62 5.39
C LEU A 93 -0.91 4.70 6.26
N CYS A 94 -0.61 3.48 5.84
CA CYS A 94 0.40 2.65 6.51
C CYS A 94 1.80 3.27 6.39
N MET A 95 2.17 3.82 5.22
CA MET A 95 3.41 4.57 5.03
C MET A 95 3.43 5.87 5.85
N ALA A 96 2.32 6.62 5.86
CA ALA A 96 2.18 7.82 6.67
C ALA A 96 2.32 7.53 8.18
N LYS A 97 1.77 6.41 8.64
CA LYS A 97 1.95 5.91 10.01
C LYS A 97 3.42 5.62 10.30
N ALA A 98 4.14 5.00 9.35
CA ALA A 98 5.57 4.72 9.50
C ALA A 98 6.40 6.01 9.65
N LEU A 99 6.14 7.05 8.86
CA LEU A 99 6.78 8.36 8.98
C LEU A 99 6.44 8.99 10.35
N SER A 100 5.18 8.98 10.73
CA SER A 100 4.69 9.54 12.00
C SER A 100 5.33 8.85 13.20
N ASP A 101 5.39 7.51 13.21
CA ASP A 101 5.96 6.72 14.32
C ASP A 101 7.48 6.85 14.40
N ALA A 102 8.12 7.17 13.28
CA ALA A 102 9.55 7.49 13.25
C ALA A 102 9.83 8.94 13.70
N GLY A 103 8.80 9.79 13.80
CA GLY A 103 8.97 11.21 14.12
C GLY A 103 9.67 12.02 13.04
N VAL A 104 9.57 11.58 11.77
CA VAL A 104 10.28 12.21 10.64
C VAL A 104 9.31 12.89 9.69
N GLN A 105 9.84 13.81 8.85
CA GLN A 105 9.08 14.47 7.81
C GLN A 105 9.18 13.72 6.49
N GLY A 106 8.16 13.85 5.64
CA GLY A 106 8.17 13.24 4.31
C GLY A 106 6.89 13.53 3.54
N ASN A 107 6.88 13.13 2.27
CA ASN A 107 5.69 13.19 1.43
C ASN A 107 5.54 11.88 0.65
N ILE A 108 4.33 11.35 0.67
CA ILE A 108 3.92 10.18 -0.10
C ILE A 108 3.08 10.68 -1.27
N ARG A 109 3.63 10.65 -2.48
CA ARG A 109 2.88 10.94 -3.69
C ARG A 109 2.24 9.64 -4.19
N THR A 110 0.91 9.57 -4.16
CA THR A 110 0.16 8.37 -4.53
C THR A 110 -0.71 8.62 -5.77
N TYR A 111 -0.68 7.70 -6.73
CA TYR A 111 -1.31 7.80 -8.04
C TYR A 111 -2.46 6.82 -8.18
N ASP A 112 -3.61 7.30 -8.69
CA ASP A 112 -4.77 6.44 -8.98
C ASP A 112 -5.61 7.02 -10.13
N ILE A 113 -6.21 6.14 -10.92
CA ILE A 113 -7.18 6.54 -11.96
C ILE A 113 -8.48 7.07 -11.36
N ILE A 114 -8.83 6.67 -10.13
CA ILE A 114 -10.03 7.12 -9.43
C ILE A 114 -9.76 8.53 -8.88
N PRO A 115 -10.52 9.55 -9.30
CA PRO A 115 -10.38 10.91 -8.78
C PRO A 115 -10.55 10.98 -7.26
N HIS A 116 -9.73 11.78 -6.61
CA HIS A 116 -9.72 11.92 -5.16
C HIS A 116 -10.98 12.59 -4.60
N ASP A 117 -11.57 13.47 -5.38
CA ASP A 117 -12.75 14.28 -5.07
C ASP A 117 -14.06 13.73 -5.61
N GLN A 118 -14.04 12.58 -6.31
CA GLN A 118 -15.24 11.95 -6.83
C GLN A 118 -16.05 11.29 -5.73
N LEU A 119 -17.37 11.52 -5.73
CA LEU A 119 -18.33 10.84 -4.86
C LEU A 119 -18.59 9.42 -5.36
N LEU A 120 -18.27 8.43 -4.54
CA LEU A 120 -18.37 7.01 -4.86
C LEU A 120 -18.97 6.21 -3.70
N TYR A 121 -19.58 5.07 -4.01
CA TYR A 121 -19.69 3.95 -3.06
C TYR A 121 -18.39 3.17 -3.07
N TRP A 122 -17.72 3.13 -1.94
CA TRP A 122 -16.40 2.50 -1.80
C TRP A 122 -16.44 0.98 -1.61
N ASN A 123 -17.65 0.38 -1.58
CA ASN A 123 -17.84 -1.03 -1.26
C ASN A 123 -17.19 -1.38 0.10
N CYS A 124 -17.47 -0.58 1.11
CA CYS A 124 -17.01 -0.75 2.47
C CYS A 124 -18.15 -0.49 3.46
N ILE A 125 -17.90 -0.73 4.73
CA ILE A 125 -18.89 -0.58 5.79
C ILE A 125 -19.45 0.86 5.90
N ASP A 126 -18.65 1.86 5.58
CA ASP A 126 -19.05 3.28 5.65
C ASP A 126 -20.16 3.65 4.68
N ASP A 127 -20.28 2.95 3.54
CA ASP A 127 -21.33 3.19 2.56
C ASP A 127 -22.74 3.12 3.18
N HIS A 128 -22.91 2.31 4.23
CA HIS A 128 -24.19 2.16 4.92
C HIS A 128 -24.56 3.36 5.80
N LYS A 129 -23.57 3.99 6.42
CA LYS A 129 -23.80 5.10 7.34
C LYS A 129 -23.71 6.45 6.64
N LYS A 130 -22.83 6.58 5.65
CA LYS A 130 -22.44 7.85 5.05
C LYS A 130 -22.84 7.99 3.59
N GLY A 131 -23.24 6.89 2.92
CA GLY A 131 -23.58 6.90 1.49
C GLY A 131 -22.37 7.15 0.60
N LEU A 132 -22.58 7.94 -0.47
CA LEU A 132 -21.49 8.35 -1.36
C LEU A 132 -20.50 9.26 -0.64
N GLN A 133 -19.21 8.97 -0.76
CA GLN A 133 -18.12 9.74 -0.17
C GLN A 133 -17.01 9.97 -1.18
N THR A 134 -16.32 11.10 -1.07
CA THR A 134 -14.99 11.26 -1.68
C THR A 134 -13.95 10.47 -0.89
N ARG A 135 -12.76 10.23 -1.48
CA ARG A 135 -11.64 9.61 -0.73
C ARG A 135 -11.26 10.45 0.48
N ALA A 136 -11.27 11.77 0.36
CA ALA A 136 -10.98 12.67 1.49
C ALA A 136 -11.97 12.47 2.64
N GLN A 137 -13.27 12.32 2.34
CA GLN A 137 -14.30 12.07 3.36
C GLN A 137 -14.16 10.67 3.99
N LEU A 138 -13.82 9.67 3.19
CA LEU A 138 -13.55 8.31 3.69
C LEU A 138 -12.36 8.31 4.67
N LEU A 139 -11.30 9.04 4.36
CA LEU A 139 -10.06 9.10 5.13
C LEU A 139 -10.05 10.15 6.25
N ALA A 140 -11.13 10.91 6.43
CA ALA A 140 -11.22 11.96 7.44
C ALA A 140 -10.88 11.50 8.89
N PRO A 141 -11.19 10.26 9.34
CA PRO A 141 -10.78 9.80 10.66
C PRO A 141 -9.25 9.82 10.87
N TRP A 142 -8.47 9.75 9.80
CA TRP A 142 -7.00 9.73 9.82
C TRP A 142 -6.37 11.00 9.24
N GLU A 143 -7.03 12.15 9.37
CA GLU A 143 -6.57 13.43 8.80
C GLU A 143 -5.13 13.82 9.19
N LYS A 144 -4.69 13.42 10.40
CA LYS A 144 -3.31 13.66 10.86
C LYS A 144 -2.27 12.92 10.01
N LEU A 145 -2.63 11.78 9.44
CA LEU A 145 -1.77 10.99 8.56
C LEU A 145 -1.90 11.43 7.10
N THR A 146 -3.08 11.87 6.67
CA THR A 146 -3.26 12.36 5.30
C THR A 146 -2.41 13.61 4.98
N LYS A 147 -1.90 14.31 6.00
CA LYS A 147 -0.95 15.43 5.84
C LYS A 147 0.36 15.01 5.16
N PHE A 148 0.76 13.74 5.29
CA PHE A 148 1.93 13.19 4.61
C PHE A 148 1.64 12.80 3.16
N VAL A 149 0.38 12.83 2.70
CA VAL A 149 -0.05 12.24 1.43
C VAL A 149 -0.48 13.29 0.42
N THR A 150 0.09 13.21 -0.78
CA THR A 150 -0.34 13.97 -1.96
C THR A 150 -1.02 13.01 -2.93
N PHE A 151 -2.33 13.18 -3.11
CA PHE A 151 -3.12 12.36 -4.02
C PHE A 151 -3.04 12.92 -5.44
N VAL A 152 -2.66 12.09 -6.41
CA VAL A 152 -2.56 12.43 -7.82
C VAL A 152 -3.54 11.58 -8.61
N THR A 153 -4.50 12.22 -9.26
CA THR A 153 -5.45 11.55 -10.15
C THR A 153 -4.83 11.34 -11.52
N GLY A 154 -4.83 10.11 -12.01
CA GLY A 154 -4.43 9.78 -13.37
C GLY A 154 -3.87 8.37 -13.51
N ASP A 155 -3.85 7.91 -14.73
CA ASP A 155 -3.19 6.66 -15.14
C ASP A 155 -1.67 6.82 -14.97
N SER A 156 -1.03 5.99 -14.15
CA SER A 156 0.41 6.03 -13.89
C SER A 156 1.24 6.01 -15.17
N LYS A 157 0.81 5.26 -16.18
CA LYS A 157 1.47 5.24 -17.52
C LYS A 157 1.51 6.61 -18.22
N LYS A 158 0.61 7.51 -17.89
CA LYS A 158 0.46 8.82 -18.54
C LYS A 158 0.89 9.97 -17.66
N THR A 159 0.70 9.84 -16.36
CA THR A 159 0.87 10.92 -15.39
C THR A 159 2.14 10.82 -14.58
N LEU A 160 2.64 9.61 -14.36
CA LEU A 160 3.88 9.41 -13.63
C LEU A 160 5.07 9.82 -14.50
N GLN A 161 5.84 10.79 -14.02
CA GLN A 161 7.06 11.27 -14.66
C GLN A 161 8.29 10.81 -13.86
N PRO A 162 9.47 10.76 -14.47
CA PRO A 162 10.71 10.46 -13.76
C PRO A 162 10.85 11.32 -12.50
N THR A 163 10.88 10.69 -11.34
CA THR A 163 10.79 11.35 -10.02
C THR A 163 11.84 10.75 -9.07
N PRO A 164 12.68 11.57 -8.42
CA PRO A 164 13.52 11.11 -7.32
C PRO A 164 12.66 10.59 -6.17
N VAL A 165 12.94 9.37 -5.71
CA VAL A 165 12.25 8.76 -4.58
C VAL A 165 13.20 7.96 -3.71
N ASP A 166 12.98 7.97 -2.41
CA ASP A 166 13.73 7.15 -1.47
C ASP A 166 13.12 5.77 -1.34
N PHE A 167 11.80 5.73 -1.24
CA PHE A 167 11.02 4.51 -1.04
C PHE A 167 9.79 4.51 -1.96
N ALA A 168 9.47 3.38 -2.58
CA ALA A 168 8.27 3.23 -3.40
C ALA A 168 7.48 1.98 -3.05
N PHE A 169 6.15 2.05 -3.21
CA PHE A 169 5.24 0.91 -3.22
C PHE A 169 4.50 0.88 -4.57
N LEU A 170 4.70 -0.19 -5.33
CA LEU A 170 4.11 -0.38 -6.66
C LEU A 170 3.01 -1.45 -6.60
N ASP A 171 1.76 -1.00 -6.66
CA ASP A 171 0.51 -1.77 -6.67
C ASP A 171 -0.51 -1.17 -7.66
N GLY A 172 -0.02 -0.59 -8.75
CA GLY A 172 -0.85 0.11 -9.75
C GLY A 172 -1.40 -0.84 -10.80
N GLY A 173 -0.65 -1.07 -11.86
CA GLY A 173 -1.03 -1.96 -12.95
C GLY A 173 -0.51 -3.39 -12.76
N HIS A 174 -1.25 -4.38 -13.31
CA HIS A 174 -0.94 -5.80 -13.13
C HIS A 174 -0.40 -6.47 -14.40
N THR A 175 0.25 -5.69 -15.28
CA THR A 175 0.94 -6.22 -16.46
C THR A 175 2.46 -6.03 -16.37
N TYR A 176 3.19 -6.75 -17.21
CA TYR A 176 4.65 -6.57 -17.33
C TYR A 176 5.01 -5.11 -17.67
N GLU A 177 4.29 -4.53 -18.63
CA GLU A 177 4.51 -3.18 -19.13
C GLU A 177 4.21 -2.11 -18.06
N ASP A 178 3.18 -2.34 -17.22
CA ASP A 178 2.83 -1.43 -16.13
C ASP A 178 3.98 -1.33 -15.14
N VAL A 179 4.42 -2.48 -14.59
CA VAL A 179 5.49 -2.53 -13.60
C VAL A 179 6.81 -1.99 -14.16
N LYS A 180 7.15 -2.34 -15.42
CA LYS A 180 8.36 -1.82 -16.09
C LYS A 180 8.31 -0.31 -16.23
N HIS A 181 7.18 0.25 -16.65
CA HIS A 181 7.00 1.70 -16.78
C HIS A 181 7.13 2.39 -15.41
N GLU A 182 6.34 1.94 -14.43
CA GLU A 182 6.32 2.53 -13.09
C GLU A 182 7.72 2.51 -12.45
N PHE A 183 8.40 1.35 -12.52
CA PHE A 183 9.77 1.25 -12.02
C PHE A 183 10.75 2.17 -12.77
N SER A 184 10.62 2.30 -14.09
CA SER A 184 11.50 3.17 -14.90
C SER A 184 11.37 4.65 -14.56
N CYS A 185 10.24 5.07 -13.99
CA CYS A 185 10.00 6.44 -13.52
C CYS A 185 10.62 6.73 -12.15
N LEU A 186 11.12 5.73 -11.43
CA LEU A 186 11.77 5.93 -10.13
C LEU A 186 13.25 6.29 -10.32
N ILE A 187 13.62 7.51 -9.95
CA ILE A 187 15.03 7.93 -9.98
C ILE A 187 15.70 7.59 -8.66
N ASN A 188 16.69 6.68 -8.71
CA ASN A 188 17.51 6.25 -7.58
C ASN A 188 16.73 5.74 -6.34
N PRO A 189 15.67 4.93 -6.51
CA PRO A 189 14.96 4.39 -5.35
C PRO A 189 15.92 3.56 -4.50
N LYS A 190 15.83 3.70 -3.18
CA LYS A 190 16.62 2.88 -2.24
C LYS A 190 15.91 1.58 -1.90
N VAL A 191 14.62 1.65 -1.68
CA VAL A 191 13.77 0.48 -1.43
C VAL A 191 12.51 0.59 -2.29
N VAL A 192 12.13 -0.52 -2.91
CA VAL A 192 10.86 -0.65 -3.65
C VAL A 192 10.14 -1.90 -3.17
N VAL A 193 8.94 -1.73 -2.68
CA VAL A 193 8.03 -2.84 -2.37
C VAL A 193 7.10 -3.03 -3.55
N PHE A 194 6.95 -4.25 -4.03
CA PHE A 194 6.04 -4.63 -5.11
C PHE A 194 4.95 -5.55 -4.56
N ASP A 195 3.70 -5.27 -4.91
CA ASP A 195 2.58 -6.20 -4.68
C ASP A 195 2.49 -7.24 -5.79
N ASP A 196 1.61 -8.22 -5.61
CA ASP A 196 1.23 -9.24 -6.61
C ASP A 196 2.38 -10.10 -7.17
N TYR A 197 3.45 -10.32 -6.40
CA TYR A 197 4.46 -11.29 -6.77
C TYR A 197 3.91 -12.73 -6.63
N THR A 198 3.01 -13.07 -7.53
CA THR A 198 2.28 -14.35 -7.55
C THR A 198 2.39 -15.00 -8.94
N PRO A 199 3.41 -15.85 -9.20
CA PRO A 199 3.73 -16.34 -10.53
C PRO A 199 2.58 -17.02 -11.28
N ASN A 200 1.72 -17.74 -10.57
CA ASN A 200 0.58 -18.43 -11.17
C ASN A 200 -0.57 -17.48 -11.59
N GLN A 201 -0.64 -16.29 -11.01
CA GLN A 201 -1.70 -15.31 -11.28
C GLN A 201 -1.21 -14.14 -12.11
N PHE A 202 -0.01 -13.64 -11.82
CA PHE A 202 0.58 -12.45 -12.45
C PHE A 202 2.00 -12.73 -12.97
N PRO A 203 2.18 -13.66 -13.95
CA PRO A 203 3.52 -14.01 -14.43
C PRO A 203 4.28 -12.83 -15.07
N GLY A 204 3.55 -11.89 -15.69
CA GLY A 204 4.13 -10.68 -16.26
C GLY A 204 4.69 -9.73 -15.19
N VAL A 205 3.95 -9.54 -14.09
CA VAL A 205 4.38 -8.75 -12.93
C VAL A 205 5.66 -9.35 -12.34
N CYS A 206 5.66 -10.66 -12.07
CA CYS A 206 6.83 -11.35 -11.52
C CYS A 206 8.06 -11.19 -12.41
N LYS A 207 7.90 -11.39 -13.73
CA LYS A 207 8.97 -11.19 -14.70
C LYS A 207 9.53 -9.77 -14.66
N ALA A 208 8.68 -8.76 -14.66
CA ALA A 208 9.11 -7.37 -14.61
C ALA A 208 9.88 -7.05 -13.31
N ILE A 209 9.41 -7.58 -12.17
CA ILE A 209 10.08 -7.42 -10.86
C ILE A 209 11.45 -8.10 -10.90
N ASP A 210 11.54 -9.35 -11.40
CA ASP A 210 12.78 -10.11 -11.44
C ASP A 210 13.87 -9.45 -12.31
N GLU A 211 13.47 -8.74 -13.35
CA GLU A 211 14.38 -7.99 -14.23
C GLU A 211 14.87 -6.66 -13.63
N THR A 212 14.33 -6.19 -12.50
CA THR A 212 14.85 -4.97 -11.85
C THR A 212 16.26 -5.21 -11.29
N PRO A 213 17.17 -4.20 -11.30
CA PRO A 213 18.53 -4.34 -10.79
C PRO A 213 18.61 -4.19 -9.27
N LEU A 214 17.59 -4.64 -8.54
CA LEU A 214 17.52 -4.59 -7.08
C LEU A 214 17.81 -5.96 -6.50
N LYS A 215 18.43 -6.03 -5.33
CA LYS A 215 18.48 -7.26 -4.53
C LYS A 215 17.12 -7.50 -3.90
N LYS A 216 16.55 -8.68 -4.11
CA LYS A 216 15.16 -8.96 -3.77
C LYS A 216 15.01 -9.92 -2.60
N ARG A 217 14.05 -9.65 -1.77
CA ARG A 217 13.47 -10.56 -0.81
C ARG A 217 12.01 -10.78 -1.15
N TYR A 218 11.57 -12.00 -1.14
CA TYR A 218 10.19 -12.38 -1.42
C TYR A 218 9.49 -12.79 -0.12
N LEU A 219 8.25 -12.34 0.05
CA LEU A 219 7.39 -12.70 1.18
C LEU A 219 6.07 -13.24 0.65
N LYS A 220 5.53 -14.27 1.32
CA LYS A 220 4.29 -14.93 0.94
C LYS A 220 3.21 -14.73 1.99
N ALA A 221 2.02 -14.33 1.52
CA ALA A 221 0.76 -14.33 2.26
C ALA A 221 -0.32 -14.95 1.37
N ALA A 222 -1.57 -14.45 1.43
CA ALA A 222 -2.58 -14.77 0.42
C ALA A 222 -2.17 -14.25 -0.98
N ARG A 223 -1.32 -13.22 -1.02
CA ARG A 223 -0.56 -12.75 -2.18
C ARG A 223 0.93 -12.81 -1.87
N GLY A 224 1.76 -12.69 -2.90
CA GLY A 224 3.20 -12.57 -2.75
C GLY A 224 3.64 -11.11 -2.84
N TYR A 225 4.73 -10.78 -2.16
CA TYR A 225 5.38 -9.47 -2.18
C TYR A 225 6.85 -9.63 -2.53
N ALA A 226 7.40 -8.63 -3.21
CA ALA A 226 8.84 -8.53 -3.38
C ALA A 226 9.33 -7.20 -2.79
N ILE A 227 10.41 -7.26 -2.00
CA ILE A 227 11.08 -6.10 -1.44
C ILE A 227 12.44 -6.01 -2.12
N GLY A 228 12.61 -5.00 -2.96
CA GLY A 228 13.85 -4.73 -3.68
C GLY A 228 14.65 -3.64 -2.99
N VAL A 229 15.92 -3.88 -2.75
CA VAL A 229 16.85 -2.94 -2.13
C VAL A 229 17.99 -2.67 -3.09
N ARG A 230 18.34 -1.39 -3.26
CA ARG A 230 19.51 -0.97 -4.04
C ARG A 230 20.77 -1.13 -3.19
N GLU A 231 21.73 -1.87 -3.70
CA GLU A 231 23.07 -2.00 -3.12
C GLU A 231 23.95 -0.78 -3.44
#